data_626beccfab60b8b1cd1b7e0b81c07699
#
_entry.id   626beccfab60b8b1cd1b7e0b81c07699
#
_cell.length_a   1.000
_cell.length_b   1.000
_cell.length_c   1.000
_cell.angle_alpha   90.00
_cell.angle_beta   90.00
_cell.angle_gamma   90.00
#
_symmetry.space_group_name_H-M   'P 1'
#
loop_
_entity.id
_entity.type
_entity.pdbx_description
1 polymer ?
#
loop_
_entity_poly.entity_id
_entity_poly.type
_entity_poly.pdbx_seq_one_letter_code
_entity_poly.pdbx_strand_id
1 'polypeptide(L)'
;VCFFHQSFDGKVKYMNFIATVSYADEERMVVVLPGTGAVIELQADSSLGIQLYFDETSYRTMFEALEDTIRAKGNRLSELRDILLGTQNPGFRELYPVRFPWLNSTQETAVNKVLCTRDVAIVHGPPGTGKTTTLVEAIYETLHREPQVLVCAQSNTAVDWISEKLVDRGVPVLRIGNPTRVNDKMLSFTYERRFESHPAYPELWGIRKSIRETGSRMRKGSYSEREGMRSRMSRLRDRATELEIQINTDLFDSARVIASTLVSSNHRLLN
;
A
#
# COMPACT_ATOMS: atom_id res chain seq x y z
N VAL A 1 -20.46 0.70 -2.73
CA VAL A 1 -21.78 0.08 -2.90
C VAL A 1 -21.66 -1.25 -3.62
N CYS A 2 -22.57 -2.16 -3.35
CA CYS A 2 -22.77 -3.38 -4.13
C CYS A 2 -24.11 -3.31 -4.88
N PHE A 3 -24.16 -3.99 -6.00
CA PHE A 3 -25.38 -4.15 -6.80
C PHE A 3 -25.98 -5.52 -6.53
N PHE A 4 -27.30 -5.60 -6.55
CA PHE A 4 -28.01 -6.84 -6.38
C PHE A 4 -29.21 -6.94 -7.32
N HIS A 5 -29.59 -8.15 -7.62
CA HIS A 5 -30.78 -8.49 -8.34
C HIS A 5 -31.76 -9.16 -7.37
N GLN A 6 -33.01 -8.73 -7.36
CA GLN A 6 -34.06 -9.34 -6.54
C GLN A 6 -35.04 -10.07 -7.43
N SER A 7 -35.16 -11.38 -7.23
CA SER A 7 -36.14 -12.20 -7.95
C SER A 7 -37.55 -12.00 -7.40
N PHE A 8 -38.56 -12.39 -8.17
CA PHE A 8 -39.98 -12.31 -7.80
C PHE A 8 -40.34 -13.07 -6.51
N ASP A 9 -39.54 -14.08 -6.12
CA ASP A 9 -39.67 -14.84 -4.88
C ASP A 9 -38.99 -14.18 -3.68
N GLY A 10 -38.50 -12.94 -3.85
CA GLY A 10 -37.83 -12.16 -2.80
C GLY A 10 -36.37 -12.51 -2.53
N LYS A 11 -35.80 -13.48 -3.27
CA LYS A 11 -34.38 -13.82 -3.12
C LYS A 11 -33.49 -12.75 -3.73
N VAL A 12 -32.44 -12.38 -2.97
CA VAL A 12 -31.44 -11.40 -3.37
C VAL A 12 -30.18 -12.12 -3.84
N LYS A 13 -29.71 -11.77 -5.03
CA LYS A 13 -28.43 -12.24 -5.56
C LYS A 13 -27.54 -11.04 -5.81
N TYR A 14 -26.41 -10.95 -5.07
CA TYR A 14 -25.43 -9.91 -5.25
C TYR A 14 -24.55 -10.16 -6.46
N MET A 15 -24.13 -9.08 -7.13
CA MET A 15 -23.12 -9.13 -8.18
C MET A 15 -21.73 -9.34 -7.56
N ASN A 16 -20.82 -9.93 -8.33
CA ASN A 16 -19.48 -10.30 -7.88
C ASN A 16 -18.47 -9.14 -7.90
N PHE A 17 -18.95 -7.90 -7.89
CA PHE A 17 -18.10 -6.73 -7.85
C PHE A 17 -18.68 -5.64 -6.95
N ILE A 18 -17.81 -4.75 -6.51
CA ILE A 18 -18.12 -3.58 -5.68
C ILE A 18 -17.81 -2.33 -6.51
N ALA A 19 -18.60 -1.28 -6.33
CA ALA A 19 -18.36 0.02 -6.93
C ALA A 19 -18.11 1.09 -5.87
N THR A 20 -17.23 2.03 -6.19
CA THR A 20 -16.96 3.19 -5.32
C THR A 20 -17.85 4.35 -5.73
N VAL A 21 -18.55 4.94 -4.78
CA VAL A 21 -19.34 6.15 -5.02
C VAL A 21 -18.38 7.33 -5.21
N SER A 22 -18.47 7.97 -6.37
CA SER A 22 -17.72 9.19 -6.71
C SER A 22 -18.50 10.45 -6.35
N TYR A 23 -19.81 10.39 -6.54
CA TYR A 23 -20.73 11.49 -6.26
C TYR A 23 -22.12 10.93 -5.96
N ALA A 24 -22.84 11.53 -5.03
CA ALA A 24 -24.25 11.24 -4.78
C ALA A 24 -24.98 12.51 -4.34
N ASP A 25 -26.18 12.69 -4.86
CA ASP A 25 -27.17 13.68 -4.43
C ASP A 25 -28.55 13.00 -4.26
N GLU A 26 -29.61 13.78 -4.08
CA GLU A 26 -30.96 13.25 -3.87
C GLU A 26 -31.55 12.51 -5.09
N GLU A 27 -31.05 12.82 -6.29
CA GLU A 27 -31.64 12.31 -7.54
C GLU A 27 -30.73 11.31 -8.26
N ARG A 28 -29.41 11.35 -8.02
CA ARG A 28 -28.43 10.54 -8.78
C ARG A 28 -27.23 10.13 -7.95
N MET A 29 -26.66 9.00 -8.34
CA MET A 29 -25.39 8.49 -7.82
C MET A 29 -24.45 8.18 -8.98
N VAL A 30 -23.24 8.68 -8.90
CA VAL A 30 -22.15 8.34 -9.83
C VAL A 30 -21.21 7.38 -9.16
N VAL A 31 -20.98 6.24 -9.80
CA VAL A 31 -20.11 5.17 -9.27
C VAL A 31 -18.97 4.86 -10.23
N VAL A 32 -17.82 4.53 -9.66
CA VAL A 32 -16.67 4.02 -10.40
C VAL A 32 -16.70 2.51 -10.34
N LEU A 33 -16.78 1.88 -11.50
CA LEU A 33 -16.82 0.42 -11.66
C LEU A 33 -15.41 -0.15 -11.82
N PRO A 34 -15.16 -1.41 -11.39
CA PRO A 34 -13.84 -2.02 -11.45
C PRO A 34 -13.35 -2.35 -12.87
N GLY A 35 -14.23 -2.30 -13.87
CA GLY A 35 -13.86 -2.56 -15.27
C GLY A 35 -15.05 -2.61 -16.21
N THR A 36 -14.78 -2.72 -17.50
CA THR A 36 -15.81 -2.75 -18.57
C THR A 36 -16.73 -3.97 -18.48
N GLY A 37 -16.28 -5.09 -17.91
CA GLY A 37 -17.12 -6.26 -17.66
C GLY A 37 -18.30 -5.95 -16.72
N ALA A 38 -18.07 -5.18 -15.67
CA ALA A 38 -19.10 -4.74 -14.73
C ALA A 38 -20.16 -3.86 -15.42
N VAL A 39 -19.77 -3.02 -16.39
CA VAL A 39 -20.71 -2.20 -17.17
C VAL A 39 -21.65 -3.10 -17.97
N ILE A 40 -21.12 -4.13 -18.62
CA ILE A 40 -21.91 -5.07 -19.44
C ILE A 40 -22.90 -5.84 -18.56
N GLU A 41 -22.46 -6.30 -17.38
CA GLU A 41 -23.34 -7.00 -16.44
C GLU A 41 -24.46 -6.10 -15.94
N LEU A 42 -24.20 -4.83 -15.63
CA LEU A 42 -25.21 -3.87 -15.19
C LEU A 42 -26.19 -3.50 -16.30
N GLN A 43 -25.75 -3.43 -17.56
CA GLN A 43 -26.62 -3.12 -18.70
C GLN A 43 -27.55 -4.28 -19.10
N ALA A 44 -27.20 -5.49 -18.70
CA ALA A 44 -28.00 -6.69 -19.04
C ALA A 44 -29.25 -6.83 -18.17
N ASP A 45 -29.38 -6.10 -17.08
CA ASP A 45 -30.49 -6.22 -16.13
C ASP A 45 -31.14 -4.88 -15.83
N SER A 46 -32.45 -4.81 -15.98
CA SER A 46 -33.24 -3.59 -15.73
C SER A 46 -33.83 -3.50 -14.30
N SER A 47 -33.63 -4.51 -13.47
CA SER A 47 -34.19 -4.61 -12.10
C SER A 47 -33.13 -4.65 -11.02
N LEU A 48 -32.10 -3.83 -11.15
CA LEU A 48 -30.98 -3.77 -10.21
C LEU A 48 -31.31 -2.90 -9.00
N GLY A 49 -31.02 -3.44 -7.83
CA GLY A 49 -30.95 -2.67 -6.59
C GLY A 49 -29.49 -2.29 -6.26
N ILE A 50 -29.35 -1.23 -5.51
CA ILE A 50 -28.06 -0.76 -4.96
C ILE A 50 -28.14 -0.76 -3.44
N GLN A 51 -27.12 -1.30 -2.79
CA GLN A 51 -26.99 -1.31 -1.34
C GLN A 51 -25.64 -0.77 -0.92
N LEU A 52 -25.61 -0.07 0.21
CA LEU A 52 -24.33 0.28 0.84
C LEU A 52 -23.58 -1.00 1.18
N TYR A 53 -22.37 -1.08 0.67
CA TYR A 53 -21.47 -2.18 0.99
C TYR A 53 -20.59 -1.79 2.15
N PHE A 54 -20.59 -2.63 3.17
CA PHE A 54 -19.63 -2.52 4.26
C PHE A 54 -18.35 -3.25 3.82
N ASP A 55 -17.29 -2.50 3.60
CA ASP A 55 -15.99 -3.06 3.23
C ASP A 55 -15.34 -3.74 4.43
N GLU A 56 -15.51 -5.05 4.53
CA GLU A 56 -14.91 -5.87 5.59
C GLU A 56 -13.44 -6.21 5.32
N THR A 57 -12.89 -5.84 4.16
CA THR A 57 -11.54 -6.23 3.75
C THR A 57 -10.50 -5.82 4.80
N SER A 58 -10.61 -4.60 5.31
CA SER A 58 -9.69 -4.11 6.35
C SER A 58 -9.79 -4.93 7.63
N TYR A 59 -10.99 -5.27 8.07
CA TYR A 59 -11.21 -6.06 9.28
C TYR A 59 -10.71 -7.49 9.09
N ARG A 60 -10.97 -8.10 7.94
CA ARG A 60 -10.45 -9.45 7.63
C ARG A 60 -8.93 -9.48 7.67
N THR A 61 -8.25 -8.51 7.05
CA THR A 61 -6.80 -8.38 7.11
C THR A 61 -6.30 -8.22 8.55
N MET A 62 -7.01 -7.45 9.38
CA MET A 62 -6.66 -7.30 10.81
C MET A 62 -6.84 -8.60 11.59
N PHE A 63 -7.91 -9.36 11.33
CA PHE A 63 -8.12 -10.68 11.93
C PHE A 63 -7.05 -11.70 11.52
N GLU A 64 -6.71 -11.76 10.24
CA GLU A 64 -5.64 -12.63 9.72
C GLU A 64 -4.30 -12.30 10.40
N ALA A 65 -3.92 -11.01 10.48
CA ALA A 65 -2.71 -10.58 11.17
C ALA A 65 -2.71 -10.93 12.68
N LEU A 66 -3.88 -10.82 13.33
CA LEU A 66 -4.02 -11.20 14.75
C LEU A 66 -3.87 -12.71 14.93
N GLU A 67 -4.48 -13.52 14.06
CA GLU A 67 -4.32 -14.98 14.09
C GLU A 67 -2.86 -15.41 13.88
N ASP A 68 -2.18 -14.80 12.92
CA ASP A 68 -0.76 -15.05 12.66
C ASP A 68 0.10 -14.69 13.88
N THR A 69 -0.21 -13.57 14.53
CA THR A 69 0.46 -13.14 15.76
C THR A 69 0.25 -14.14 16.91
N ILE A 70 -0.98 -14.64 17.09
CA ILE A 70 -1.31 -15.62 18.12
C ILE A 70 -0.62 -16.96 17.85
N ARG A 71 -0.59 -17.39 16.59
CA ARG A 71 0.01 -18.67 16.18
C ARG A 71 1.55 -18.64 16.11
N ALA A 72 2.17 -17.46 16.09
CA ALA A 72 3.61 -17.30 15.96
C ALA A 72 4.36 -18.00 17.07
N LYS A 73 5.41 -18.78 16.72
CA LYS A 73 6.26 -19.53 17.67
C LYS A 73 7.71 -19.51 17.21
N GLY A 74 8.63 -19.18 18.13
CA GLY A 74 10.07 -19.27 17.89
C GLY A 74 10.58 -18.32 16.80
N ASN A 75 9.89 -17.24 16.51
CA ASN A 75 10.26 -16.23 15.51
C ASN A 75 10.11 -14.82 16.10
N ARG A 76 10.57 -13.82 15.35
CA ARG A 76 10.54 -12.41 15.78
C ARG A 76 9.14 -11.92 16.13
N LEU A 77 8.10 -12.37 15.42
CA LEU A 77 6.72 -11.99 15.69
C LEU A 77 6.26 -12.47 17.08
N SER A 78 6.62 -13.71 17.47
CA SER A 78 6.31 -14.22 18.81
C SER A 78 7.06 -13.46 19.91
N GLU A 79 8.31 -13.09 19.70
CA GLU A 79 9.08 -12.27 20.64
C GLU A 79 8.42 -10.90 20.85
N LEU A 80 8.08 -10.20 19.75
CA LEU A 80 7.42 -8.90 19.83
C LEU A 80 6.05 -8.99 20.50
N ARG A 81 5.26 -10.04 20.23
CA ARG A 81 4.00 -10.31 20.92
C ARG A 81 4.23 -10.42 22.43
N ASP A 82 5.20 -11.22 22.84
CA ASP A 82 5.46 -11.50 24.26
C ASP A 82 5.97 -10.25 24.99
N ILE A 83 6.74 -9.37 24.31
CA ILE A 83 7.12 -8.05 24.82
C ILE A 83 5.89 -7.14 24.99
N LEU A 84 4.98 -7.09 23.98
CA LEU A 84 3.77 -6.27 24.05
C LEU A 84 2.79 -6.74 25.12
N LEU A 85 2.76 -8.05 25.41
CA LEU A 85 1.98 -8.63 26.49
C LEU A 85 2.66 -8.48 27.88
N GLY A 86 3.90 -7.98 27.94
CA GLY A 86 4.65 -7.81 29.18
C GLY A 86 5.20 -9.11 29.76
N THR A 87 5.19 -10.20 29.01
CA THR A 87 5.78 -11.49 29.44
C THR A 87 7.28 -11.57 29.16
N GLN A 88 7.79 -10.70 28.30
CA GLN A 88 9.21 -10.54 28.01
C GLN A 88 9.61 -9.05 28.07
N ASN A 89 10.80 -8.76 28.57
CA ASN A 89 11.32 -7.39 28.61
C ASN A 89 11.89 -6.98 27.24
N PRO A 90 11.65 -5.73 26.79
CA PRO A 90 12.28 -5.20 25.57
C PRO A 90 13.78 -4.98 25.78
N GLY A 91 14.56 -5.18 24.72
CA GLY A 91 15.98 -4.90 24.70
C GLY A 91 16.29 -3.44 24.35
N PHE A 92 17.40 -2.94 24.89
CA PHE A 92 17.92 -1.61 24.60
C PHE A 92 19.39 -1.67 24.23
N ARG A 93 19.85 -0.65 23.46
CA ARG A 93 21.25 -0.43 23.15
C ARG A 93 21.74 0.75 24.00
N GLU A 94 22.98 0.69 24.44
CA GLU A 94 23.64 1.88 25.00
C GLU A 94 24.09 2.77 23.86
N LEU A 95 23.58 4.00 23.83
CA LEU A 95 23.93 5.02 22.86
C LEU A 95 24.19 6.33 23.58
N TYR A 96 25.16 7.10 23.08
CA TYR A 96 25.34 8.47 23.55
C TYR A 96 24.13 9.32 23.14
N PRO A 97 23.52 10.08 24.08
CA PRO A 97 22.39 10.93 23.77
C PRO A 97 22.72 11.97 22.71
N VAL A 98 21.86 12.08 21.70
CA VAL A 98 21.93 13.13 20.68
C VAL A 98 21.19 14.36 21.17
N ARG A 99 21.75 15.55 20.93
CA ARG A 99 21.15 16.81 21.28
C ARG A 99 20.41 17.43 20.11
N PHE A 100 19.20 17.91 20.39
CA PHE A 100 18.30 18.53 19.40
C PHE A 100 17.88 19.93 19.88
N PRO A 101 18.62 21.00 19.53
CA PRO A 101 18.32 22.35 20.01
C PRO A 101 16.93 22.88 19.69
N TRP A 102 16.27 22.29 18.68
CA TRP A 102 14.92 22.64 18.24
C TRP A 102 13.80 21.82 18.90
N LEU A 103 14.14 20.83 19.70
CA LEU A 103 13.19 20.04 20.48
C LEU A 103 13.19 20.48 21.94
N ASN A 104 12.05 20.36 22.61
CA ASN A 104 12.04 20.50 24.05
C ASN A 104 12.66 19.27 24.73
N SER A 105 12.99 19.37 26.02
CA SER A 105 13.66 18.28 26.76
C SER A 105 12.93 16.96 26.76
N THR A 106 11.58 16.99 26.80
CA THR A 106 10.75 15.79 26.79
C THR A 106 10.77 15.13 25.40
N GLN A 107 10.67 15.91 24.31
CA GLN A 107 10.77 15.43 22.95
C GLN A 107 12.17 14.87 22.65
N GLU A 108 13.24 15.58 23.07
CA GLU A 108 14.63 15.11 22.97
C GLU A 108 14.81 13.75 23.66
N THR A 109 14.28 13.63 24.89
CA THR A 109 14.31 12.38 25.64
C THR A 109 13.56 11.26 24.91
N ALA A 110 12.39 11.55 24.33
CA ALA A 110 11.59 10.58 23.57
C ALA A 110 12.36 10.09 22.33
N VAL A 111 12.96 10.99 21.52
CA VAL A 111 13.78 10.61 20.37
C VAL A 111 14.94 9.71 20.80
N ASN A 112 15.70 10.11 21.83
CA ASN A 112 16.83 9.31 22.31
C ASN A 112 16.38 7.92 22.79
N LYS A 113 15.24 7.80 23.46
CA LYS A 113 14.68 6.49 23.86
C LYS A 113 14.34 5.63 22.64
N VAL A 114 13.73 6.20 21.61
CA VAL A 114 13.46 5.48 20.36
C VAL A 114 14.76 4.96 19.74
N LEU A 115 15.79 5.79 19.67
CA LEU A 115 17.09 5.42 19.10
C LEU A 115 17.82 4.30 19.88
N CYS A 116 17.63 4.25 21.20
CA CYS A 116 18.20 3.21 22.05
C CYS A 116 17.44 1.86 21.97
N THR A 117 16.24 1.84 21.43
CA THR A 117 15.38 0.66 21.43
C THR A 117 15.85 -0.38 20.38
N ARG A 118 15.86 -1.65 20.78
CA ARG A 118 16.04 -2.81 19.86
C ARG A 118 14.73 -3.39 19.38
N ASP A 119 13.70 -3.33 20.22
CA ASP A 119 12.45 -4.05 20.00
C ASP A 119 11.28 -3.08 19.86
N VAL A 120 10.82 -2.46 20.94
CA VAL A 120 9.61 -1.64 20.98
C VAL A 120 9.86 -0.38 21.79
N ALA A 121 9.51 0.79 21.23
CA ALA A 121 9.40 2.05 21.94
C ALA A 121 8.00 2.64 21.76
N ILE A 122 7.39 3.12 22.83
CA ILE A 122 6.07 3.76 22.81
C ILE A 122 6.26 5.24 23.16
N VAL A 123 5.88 6.12 22.22
CA VAL A 123 5.85 7.56 22.42
C VAL A 123 4.40 8.00 22.60
N HIS A 124 4.02 8.26 23.86
CA HIS A 124 2.68 8.71 24.21
C HIS A 124 2.67 10.20 24.53
N GLY A 125 1.57 10.87 24.22
CA GLY A 125 1.36 12.28 24.57
C GLY A 125 -0.01 12.79 24.15
N PRO A 126 -0.59 13.78 24.86
CA PRO A 126 -1.85 14.41 24.50
C PRO A 126 -1.83 15.06 23.12
N PRO A 127 -2.98 15.45 22.55
CA PRO A 127 -3.03 16.27 21.34
C PRO A 127 -2.24 17.57 21.51
N GLY A 128 -1.60 18.04 20.46
CA GLY A 128 -0.84 19.30 20.46
C GLY A 128 0.57 19.26 21.07
N THR A 129 1.03 18.15 21.63
CA THR A 129 2.37 18.02 22.25
C THR A 129 3.52 17.85 21.26
N GLY A 130 3.27 17.90 19.96
CA GLY A 130 4.29 17.75 18.93
C GLY A 130 4.73 16.29 18.68
N LYS A 131 3.89 15.29 19.00
CA LYS A 131 4.21 13.87 18.74
C LYS A 131 4.70 13.59 17.33
N THR A 132 4.05 14.17 16.33
CA THR A 132 4.41 13.94 14.93
C THR A 132 5.75 14.57 14.58
N THR A 133 6.07 15.74 15.12
CA THR A 133 7.39 16.38 14.99
C THR A 133 8.47 15.50 15.62
N THR A 134 8.21 15.00 16.83
CA THR A 134 9.10 14.07 17.55
C THR A 134 9.31 12.77 16.74
N LEU A 135 8.24 12.23 16.14
CA LEU A 135 8.32 11.02 15.32
C LEU A 135 9.12 11.24 14.04
N VAL A 136 8.90 12.36 13.34
CA VAL A 136 9.69 12.72 12.14
C VAL A 136 11.18 12.83 12.48
N GLU A 137 11.51 13.42 13.63
CA GLU A 137 12.90 13.50 14.09
C GLU A 137 13.48 12.12 14.38
N ALA A 138 12.73 11.28 15.10
CA ALA A 138 13.15 9.92 15.41
C ALA A 138 13.37 9.09 14.14
N ILE A 139 12.49 9.20 13.12
CA ILE A 139 12.66 8.55 11.83
C ILE A 139 13.93 9.05 11.13
N TYR A 140 14.09 10.37 11.05
CA TYR A 140 15.25 10.99 10.40
C TYR A 140 16.56 10.52 11.02
N GLU A 141 16.67 10.54 12.35
CA GLU A 141 17.85 10.07 13.08
C GLU A 141 18.05 8.54 12.95
N THR A 142 16.97 7.77 12.89
CA THR A 142 17.05 6.31 12.65
C THR A 142 17.70 6.03 11.29
N LEU A 143 17.42 6.82 10.26
CA LEU A 143 17.99 6.67 8.93
C LEU A 143 19.51 6.92 8.86
N HIS A 144 20.13 7.51 9.88
CA HIS A 144 21.60 7.54 9.98
C HIS A 144 22.22 6.20 10.36
N ARG A 145 21.41 5.25 10.84
CA ARG A 145 21.85 3.94 11.36
C ARG A 145 21.24 2.77 10.64
N GLU A 146 20.05 2.94 10.09
CA GLU A 146 19.31 1.91 9.36
C GLU A 146 19.20 2.31 7.88
N PRO A 147 19.33 1.36 6.95
CA PRO A 147 19.27 1.64 5.52
C PRO A 147 17.88 2.11 5.09
N GLN A 148 16.84 1.61 5.72
CA GLN A 148 15.46 1.86 5.32
C GLN A 148 14.52 1.78 6.53
N VAL A 149 13.44 2.58 6.53
CA VAL A 149 12.40 2.61 7.56
C VAL A 149 11.02 2.47 6.92
N LEU A 150 10.20 1.59 7.45
CA LEU A 150 8.78 1.50 7.12
C LEU A 150 7.96 2.40 8.05
N VAL A 151 7.20 3.34 7.46
CA VAL A 151 6.33 4.27 8.19
C VAL A 151 4.88 3.95 7.91
N CYS A 152 4.13 3.57 8.94
CA CYS A 152 2.71 3.27 8.82
C CYS A 152 1.87 4.18 9.72
N ALA A 153 0.68 4.58 9.23
CA ALA A 153 -0.32 5.25 10.03
C ALA A 153 -1.73 4.77 9.68
N GLN A 154 -2.70 5.10 10.53
CA GLN A 154 -4.10 4.71 10.31
C GLN A 154 -4.73 5.42 9.11
N SER A 155 -4.42 6.71 8.89
CA SER A 155 -5.02 7.51 7.83
C SER A 155 -4.01 7.93 6.77
N ASN A 156 -4.49 8.11 5.53
CA ASN A 156 -3.68 8.66 4.44
C ASN A 156 -3.12 10.05 4.80
N THR A 157 -3.94 10.90 5.41
CA THR A 157 -3.53 12.25 5.83
C THR A 157 -2.32 12.22 6.79
N ALA A 158 -2.31 11.29 7.74
CA ALA A 158 -1.19 11.17 8.69
C ALA A 158 0.09 10.66 7.99
N VAL A 159 -0.05 9.66 7.10
CA VAL A 159 1.07 9.16 6.30
C VAL A 159 1.65 10.27 5.43
N ASP A 160 0.79 10.99 4.71
CA ASP A 160 1.20 12.04 3.78
C ASP A 160 1.88 13.19 4.52
N TRP A 161 1.36 13.60 5.68
CA TRP A 161 1.97 14.65 6.49
C TRP A 161 3.38 14.28 6.99
N ILE A 162 3.56 13.05 7.51
CA ILE A 162 4.88 12.56 7.92
C ILE A 162 5.82 12.51 6.72
N SER A 163 5.33 11.98 5.59
CA SER A 163 6.10 11.85 4.36
C SER A 163 6.56 13.21 3.81
N GLU A 164 5.67 14.22 3.78
CA GLU A 164 6.03 15.59 3.39
C GLU A 164 7.18 16.13 4.23
N LYS A 165 7.11 15.98 5.55
CA LYS A 165 8.16 16.47 6.45
C LYS A 165 9.51 15.80 6.24
N LEU A 166 9.49 14.51 5.85
CA LEU A 166 10.72 13.77 5.51
C LEU A 166 11.26 14.21 4.14
N VAL A 167 10.38 14.39 3.15
CA VAL A 167 10.75 14.89 1.81
C VAL A 167 11.33 16.32 1.90
N ASP A 168 10.74 17.20 2.72
CA ASP A 168 11.26 18.55 2.97
C ASP A 168 12.70 18.54 3.52
N ARG A 169 13.13 17.44 4.15
CA ARG A 169 14.49 17.19 4.63
C ARG A 169 15.39 16.45 3.63
N GLY A 170 14.91 16.24 2.41
CA GLY A 170 15.64 15.54 1.35
C GLY A 170 15.67 14.01 1.48
N VAL A 171 14.81 13.42 2.32
CA VAL A 171 14.73 11.96 2.48
C VAL A 171 13.99 11.34 1.28
N PRO A 172 14.56 10.35 0.57
CA PRO A 172 13.87 9.62 -0.48
C PRO A 172 12.72 8.78 0.10
N VAL A 173 11.49 9.18 -0.20
CA VAL A 173 10.26 8.49 0.26
C VAL A 173 9.60 7.77 -0.91
N LEU A 174 9.16 6.53 -0.70
CA LEU A 174 8.27 5.78 -1.58
C LEU A 174 6.91 5.60 -0.89
N ARG A 175 5.88 6.22 -1.44
CA ARG A 175 4.52 6.19 -0.89
C ARG A 175 3.71 5.08 -1.54
N ILE A 176 3.32 4.06 -0.76
CA ILE A 176 2.49 2.94 -1.21
C ILE A 176 1.04 3.17 -0.79
N GLY A 177 0.13 3.09 -1.74
CA GLY A 177 -1.30 3.24 -1.52
C GLY A 177 -2.00 3.83 -2.74
N ASN A 178 -3.33 3.85 -2.73
CA ASN A 178 -4.11 4.33 -3.87
C ASN A 178 -3.85 5.83 -4.15
N PRO A 179 -3.32 6.22 -5.33
CA PRO A 179 -3.00 7.60 -5.67
C PRO A 179 -4.16 8.59 -5.53
N THR A 180 -5.41 8.11 -5.70
CA THR A 180 -6.60 8.97 -5.57
C THR A 180 -6.89 9.40 -4.13
N ARG A 181 -6.20 8.80 -3.15
CA ARG A 181 -6.33 9.09 -1.71
C ARG A 181 -5.08 9.76 -1.13
N VAL A 182 -4.10 10.07 -1.97
CA VAL A 182 -2.86 10.74 -1.61
C VAL A 182 -2.97 12.21 -1.94
N ASN A 183 -2.41 13.09 -1.11
CA ASN A 183 -2.45 14.52 -1.37
C ASN A 183 -1.56 14.90 -2.58
N ASP A 184 -1.84 16.05 -3.20
CA ASP A 184 -1.19 16.48 -4.45
C ASP A 184 0.34 16.59 -4.32
N LYS A 185 0.86 17.01 -3.18
CA LYS A 185 2.30 17.14 -2.95
C LYS A 185 3.02 15.79 -2.93
N MET A 186 2.33 14.75 -2.46
CA MET A 186 2.88 13.42 -2.36
C MET A 186 2.63 12.54 -3.59
N LEU A 187 1.82 13.00 -4.57
CA LEU A 187 1.49 12.22 -5.77
C LEU A 187 2.73 11.76 -6.55
N SER A 188 3.74 12.63 -6.72
CA SER A 188 4.97 12.28 -7.43
C SER A 188 5.85 11.25 -6.70
N PHE A 189 5.59 11.03 -5.41
CA PHE A 189 6.29 10.06 -4.56
C PHE A 189 5.56 8.73 -4.46
N THR A 190 4.37 8.61 -5.08
CA THR A 190 3.63 7.35 -5.09
C THR A 190 4.35 6.30 -5.94
N TYR A 191 4.22 5.04 -5.52
CA TYR A 191 4.78 3.91 -6.25
C TYR A 191 4.35 3.91 -7.72
N GLU A 192 3.06 4.12 -8.01
CA GLU A 192 2.52 4.10 -9.37
C GLU A 192 3.16 5.20 -10.24
N ARG A 193 3.27 6.42 -9.73
CA ARG A 193 3.88 7.53 -10.49
C ARG A 193 5.38 7.32 -10.70
N ARG A 194 6.09 6.84 -9.70
CA ARG A 194 7.50 6.52 -9.82
C ARG A 194 7.75 5.34 -10.76
N PHE A 195 6.89 4.32 -10.71
CA PHE A 195 6.94 3.19 -11.63
C PHE A 195 6.75 3.64 -13.08
N GLU A 196 5.74 4.47 -13.35
CA GLU A 196 5.44 5.02 -14.68
C GLU A 196 6.53 5.98 -15.20
N SER A 197 7.22 6.71 -14.32
CA SER A 197 8.30 7.64 -14.67
C SER A 197 9.69 6.98 -14.76
N HIS A 198 9.77 5.69 -14.45
CA HIS A 198 11.05 4.97 -14.52
C HIS A 198 11.59 4.86 -15.95
N PRO A 199 12.91 5.00 -16.20
CA PRO A 199 13.50 4.95 -17.55
C PRO A 199 13.19 3.67 -18.34
N ALA A 200 13.01 2.53 -17.67
CA ALA A 200 12.66 1.26 -18.31
C ALA A 200 11.13 1.11 -18.58
N TYR A 201 10.28 1.98 -18.07
CA TYR A 201 8.84 1.87 -18.24
C TYR A 201 8.35 1.96 -19.68
N PRO A 202 8.89 2.83 -20.57
CA PRO A 202 8.47 2.88 -21.99
C PRO A 202 8.67 1.54 -22.70
N GLU A 203 9.79 0.83 -22.43
CA GLU A 203 10.04 -0.51 -22.97
C GLU A 203 9.00 -1.50 -22.46
N LEU A 204 8.75 -1.53 -21.15
CA LEU A 204 7.74 -2.38 -20.51
C LEU A 204 6.34 -2.11 -21.09
N TRP A 205 5.97 -0.84 -21.26
CA TRP A 205 4.69 -0.45 -21.85
C TRP A 205 4.54 -0.96 -23.27
N GLY A 206 5.60 -0.82 -24.12
CA GLY A 206 5.65 -1.33 -25.49
C GLY A 206 5.48 -2.85 -25.55
N ILE A 207 6.15 -3.58 -24.64
CA ILE A 207 6.02 -5.04 -24.53
C ILE A 207 4.61 -5.44 -24.09
N ARG A 208 4.03 -4.79 -23.08
CA ARG A 208 2.65 -5.05 -22.63
C ARG A 208 1.63 -4.79 -23.75
N LYS A 209 1.85 -3.76 -24.57
CA LYS A 209 1.06 -3.48 -25.78
C LYS A 209 1.19 -4.63 -26.79
N SER A 210 2.41 -5.07 -27.10
CA SER A 210 2.68 -6.18 -28.02
C SER A 210 2.06 -7.51 -27.55
N ILE A 211 2.06 -7.77 -26.24
CA ILE A 211 1.37 -8.94 -25.65
C ILE A 211 -0.13 -8.89 -25.91
N ARG A 212 -0.77 -7.71 -25.69
CA ARG A 212 -2.21 -7.54 -25.95
C ARG A 212 -2.56 -7.73 -27.41
N GLU A 213 -1.79 -7.15 -28.33
CA GLU A 213 -1.98 -7.27 -29.77
C GLU A 213 -1.78 -8.71 -30.24
N THR A 214 -0.71 -9.38 -29.77
CA THR A 214 -0.46 -10.80 -30.09
C THR A 214 -1.57 -11.69 -29.55
N GLY A 215 -2.04 -11.45 -28.34
CA GLY A 215 -3.17 -12.16 -27.75
C GLY A 215 -4.47 -12.01 -28.58
N SER A 216 -4.74 -10.82 -29.09
CA SER A 216 -5.89 -10.56 -29.96
C SER A 216 -5.78 -11.27 -31.31
N ARG A 217 -4.58 -11.35 -31.89
CA ARG A 217 -4.31 -12.07 -33.15
C ARG A 217 -4.40 -13.59 -32.96
N MET A 218 -3.91 -14.12 -31.86
CA MET A 218 -4.02 -15.56 -31.54
C MET A 218 -5.47 -16.08 -31.51
N ARG A 219 -6.43 -15.24 -31.10
CA ARG A 219 -7.85 -15.61 -31.09
C ARG A 219 -8.43 -15.81 -32.50
N LYS A 220 -7.82 -15.16 -33.51
CA LYS A 220 -8.30 -15.14 -34.91
C LYS A 220 -7.46 -16.01 -35.84
N GLY A 221 -6.28 -16.50 -35.44
CA GLY A 221 -5.30 -17.20 -36.27
C GLY A 221 -5.55 -18.71 -36.42
N SER A 222 -4.93 -19.32 -37.44
CA SER A 222 -4.90 -20.76 -37.68
C SER A 222 -4.04 -21.49 -36.62
N TYR A 223 -4.16 -22.85 -36.60
CA TYR A 223 -3.44 -23.67 -35.58
C TYR A 223 -1.90 -23.52 -35.67
N SER A 224 -1.33 -23.54 -36.89
CA SER A 224 0.11 -23.42 -37.12
C SER A 224 0.65 -22.06 -36.74
N GLU A 225 -0.08 -20.97 -36.98
CA GLU A 225 0.29 -19.62 -36.60
C GLU A 225 0.29 -19.43 -35.09
N ARG A 226 -0.60 -20.14 -34.37
CA ARG A 226 -0.70 -20.06 -32.89
C ARG A 226 0.55 -20.58 -32.18
N GLU A 227 1.26 -21.56 -32.73
CA GLU A 227 2.45 -22.13 -32.09
C GLU A 227 3.63 -21.12 -32.10
N GLY A 228 3.88 -20.49 -33.23
CA GLY A 228 4.88 -19.41 -33.33
C GLY A 228 4.54 -18.20 -32.45
N MET A 229 3.24 -17.85 -32.38
CA MET A 229 2.77 -16.77 -31.51
C MET A 229 2.91 -17.11 -30.01
N ARG A 230 2.74 -18.38 -29.60
CA ARG A 230 2.96 -18.83 -28.20
C ARG A 230 4.39 -18.62 -27.75
N SER A 231 5.39 -19.05 -28.55
CA SER A 231 6.82 -18.85 -28.25
C SER A 231 7.19 -17.37 -28.16
N ARG A 232 6.63 -16.54 -29.06
CA ARG A 232 6.82 -15.09 -29.01
C ARG A 232 6.18 -14.50 -27.76
N MET A 233 4.96 -14.91 -27.41
CA MET A 233 4.23 -14.46 -26.23
C MET A 233 4.98 -14.79 -24.94
N SER A 234 5.56 -16.02 -24.84
CA SER A 234 6.38 -16.42 -23.69
C SER A 234 7.56 -15.47 -23.52
N ARG A 235 8.37 -15.28 -24.55
CA ARG A 235 9.54 -14.37 -24.50
C ARG A 235 9.15 -12.93 -24.12
N LEU A 236 8.03 -12.42 -24.64
CA LEU A 236 7.55 -11.09 -24.27
C LEU A 236 7.12 -11.01 -22.80
N ARG A 237 6.49 -12.06 -22.27
CA ARG A 237 6.12 -12.13 -20.85
C ARG A 237 7.35 -12.21 -19.95
N ASP A 238 8.32 -13.05 -20.31
CA ASP A 238 9.56 -13.19 -19.55
C ASP A 238 10.29 -11.83 -19.48
N ARG A 239 10.41 -11.14 -20.63
CA ARG A 239 11.03 -9.81 -20.67
C ARG A 239 10.22 -8.76 -19.89
N ALA A 240 8.90 -8.79 -19.95
CA ALA A 240 8.06 -7.90 -19.14
C ALA A 240 8.28 -8.14 -17.64
N THR A 241 8.36 -9.40 -17.22
CA THR A 241 8.63 -9.76 -15.82
C THR A 241 10.01 -9.30 -15.36
N GLU A 242 11.03 -9.46 -16.19
CA GLU A 242 12.38 -8.95 -15.89
C GLU A 242 12.38 -7.44 -15.67
N LEU A 243 11.74 -6.68 -16.57
CA LEU A 243 11.64 -5.23 -16.45
C LEU A 243 10.83 -4.79 -15.22
N GLU A 244 9.75 -5.51 -14.91
CA GLU A 244 8.96 -5.25 -13.71
C GLU A 244 9.78 -5.48 -12.43
N ILE A 245 10.55 -6.56 -12.38
CA ILE A 245 11.46 -6.85 -11.26
C ILE A 245 12.53 -5.75 -11.16
N GLN A 246 13.16 -5.39 -12.29
CA GLN A 246 14.18 -4.33 -12.30
C GLN A 246 13.61 -3.02 -11.77
N ILE A 247 12.48 -2.54 -12.31
CA ILE A 247 11.86 -1.29 -11.86
C ILE A 247 11.53 -1.35 -10.36
N ASN A 248 10.96 -2.46 -9.89
CA ASN A 248 10.65 -2.63 -8.48
C ASN A 248 11.92 -2.57 -7.61
N THR A 249 12.95 -3.32 -7.97
CA THR A 249 14.23 -3.31 -7.25
C THR A 249 14.79 -1.89 -7.18
N ASP A 250 14.87 -1.17 -8.30
CA ASP A 250 15.41 0.19 -8.34
C ASP A 250 14.59 1.17 -7.48
N LEU A 251 13.27 1.04 -7.46
CA LEU A 251 12.39 1.88 -6.65
C LEU A 251 12.56 1.61 -5.14
N PHE A 252 12.60 0.34 -4.75
CA PHE A 252 12.73 -0.03 -3.35
C PHE A 252 14.13 0.24 -2.82
N ASP A 253 15.18 -0.01 -3.60
CA ASP A 253 16.58 0.24 -3.20
C ASP A 253 16.88 1.74 -3.09
N SER A 254 16.26 2.57 -3.95
CA SER A 254 16.41 4.03 -3.88
C SER A 254 15.66 4.68 -2.71
N ALA A 255 14.64 4.03 -2.17
CA ALA A 255 13.83 4.57 -1.09
C ALA A 255 14.53 4.38 0.27
N ARG A 256 14.62 5.44 1.07
CA ARG A 256 15.05 5.39 2.46
C ARG A 256 13.86 5.24 3.42
N VAL A 257 12.70 5.70 3.00
CA VAL A 257 11.44 5.54 3.72
C VAL A 257 10.39 4.96 2.78
N ILE A 258 9.77 3.87 3.22
CA ILE A 258 8.55 3.33 2.62
C ILE A 258 7.39 3.76 3.50
N ALA A 259 6.41 4.45 2.93
CA ALA A 259 5.29 5.01 3.68
C ALA A 259 3.95 4.43 3.18
N SER A 260 3.14 3.91 4.09
CA SER A 260 1.82 3.33 3.75
C SER A 260 0.81 3.50 4.89
N THR A 261 -0.48 3.29 4.61
CA THR A 261 -1.42 3.06 5.71
C THR A 261 -1.22 1.65 6.28
N LEU A 262 -1.64 1.41 7.53
CA LEU A 262 -1.56 0.08 8.15
C LEU A 262 -2.23 -1.00 7.29
N VAL A 263 -3.39 -0.70 6.69
CA VAL A 263 -4.08 -1.64 5.79
C VAL A 263 -3.30 -1.84 4.49
N SER A 264 -2.73 -0.77 3.94
CA SER A 264 -1.93 -0.86 2.69
C SER A 264 -0.57 -1.52 2.92
N SER A 265 -0.09 -1.68 4.16
CA SER A 265 1.15 -2.40 4.45
C SER A 265 1.04 -3.90 4.13
N ASN A 266 -0.18 -4.45 4.04
CA ASN A 266 -0.44 -5.81 3.53
C ASN A 266 -0.46 -5.88 1.98
N HIS A 267 0.04 -4.87 1.30
CA HIS A 267 0.10 -4.87 -0.16
C HIS A 267 1.18 -5.85 -0.64
N ARG A 268 0.88 -6.60 -1.71
CA ARG A 268 1.80 -7.61 -2.31
C ARG A 268 3.21 -7.12 -2.65
N LEU A 269 3.43 -5.81 -2.71
CA LEU A 269 4.75 -5.22 -2.93
C LEU A 269 5.62 -5.21 -1.66
N LEU A 270 5.02 -5.38 -0.47
CA LEU A 270 5.69 -5.36 0.83
C LEU A 270 5.78 -6.77 1.47
N ASN A 271 5.15 -7.77 0.85
CA ASN A 271 5.12 -9.17 1.29
C ASN A 271 6.06 -10.05 0.42
#